data_d928762fa3b2e8b4309cc5a59331e762
#
_entry.id   d928762fa3b2e8b4309cc5a59331e762
#
_cell.length_a   1.000
_cell.length_b   1.000
_cell.length_c   1.000
_cell.angle_alpha   90.00
_cell.angle_beta   90.00
_cell.angle_gamma   90.00
#
_symmetry.space_group_name_H-M   'P 1'
#
loop_
_entity.id
_entity.type
_entity.pdbx_description
1 polymer ?
#
loop_
_entity_poly.entity_id
_entity_poly.type
_entity_poly.pdbx_seq_one_letter_code
_entity_poly.pdbx_strand_id
1 'polypeptide(L)'
;VRASIYIHAIPQIADAKIAVSSVLSVMRNVSVPFGINTPEKPYISSTRWRSVSDQKNKVYYFESTLTPNLFWLDLKKIDFSPKAGIKKLSLTKGEIYAGDAVKDLKDSQSFTFLFETPVM
;
A
#
# COMPACT_ATOMS: atom_id res chain seq x y z
N VAL A 1 14.32 -14.67 0.18
CA VAL A 1 14.98 -15.39 1.29
C VAL A 1 14.73 -14.71 2.62
N ARG A 2 15.11 -13.42 2.83
CA ARG A 2 14.98 -12.71 4.11
C ARG A 2 13.54 -12.66 4.64
N ALA A 3 12.58 -12.28 3.79
CA ALA A 3 11.16 -12.25 4.18
C ALA A 3 10.65 -13.63 4.63
N SER A 4 11.04 -14.70 3.95
CA SER A 4 10.66 -16.06 4.32
C SER A 4 11.20 -16.45 5.70
N ILE A 5 12.43 -16.11 6.02
CA ILE A 5 13.02 -16.38 7.34
C ILE A 5 12.24 -15.65 8.43
N TYR A 6 12.00 -14.36 8.25
CA TYR A 6 11.32 -13.54 9.25
C TYR A 6 9.88 -13.97 9.47
N ILE A 7 9.12 -14.24 8.40
CA ILE A 7 7.72 -14.64 8.55
C ILE A 7 7.58 -16.00 9.25
N HIS A 8 8.51 -16.92 9.05
CA HIS A 8 8.52 -18.20 9.75
C HIS A 8 8.97 -18.08 11.21
N ALA A 9 9.76 -17.06 11.54
CA ALA A 9 10.19 -16.80 12.92
C ALA A 9 9.11 -16.15 13.78
N ILE A 10 8.10 -15.51 13.15
CA ILE A 10 6.99 -14.89 13.88
C ILE A 10 5.98 -15.96 14.27
N PRO A 11 5.61 -16.08 15.56
CA PRO A 11 4.57 -17.00 15.98
C PRO A 11 3.20 -16.57 15.43
N GLN A 12 2.26 -17.50 15.39
CA GLN A 12 0.88 -17.15 15.04
C GLN A 12 0.31 -16.21 16.12
N ILE A 13 -0.22 -15.08 15.66
CA ILE A 13 -0.74 -14.01 16.53
C ILE A 13 -2.24 -13.89 16.31
N ALA A 14 -3.02 -14.08 17.40
CA ALA A 14 -4.48 -14.01 17.34
C ALA A 14 -5.01 -12.57 17.22
N ASP A 15 -4.32 -11.60 17.83
CA ASP A 15 -4.68 -10.19 17.72
C ASP A 15 -4.35 -9.64 16.33
N ALA A 16 -5.38 -9.18 15.61
CA ALA A 16 -5.25 -8.72 14.23
C ALA A 16 -4.33 -7.49 14.09
N LYS A 17 -4.33 -6.57 15.06
CA LYS A 17 -3.50 -5.36 15.01
C LYS A 17 -2.03 -5.74 15.16
N ILE A 18 -1.73 -6.62 16.10
CA ILE A 18 -0.36 -7.10 16.33
C ILE A 18 0.11 -7.93 15.16
N ALA A 19 -0.74 -8.79 14.60
CA ALA A 19 -0.41 -9.59 13.41
C ALA A 19 -0.05 -8.70 12.21
N VAL A 20 -0.86 -7.69 11.90
CA VAL A 20 -0.58 -6.72 10.82
C VAL A 20 0.71 -5.95 11.11
N SER A 21 0.92 -5.49 12.34
CA SER A 21 2.13 -4.77 12.73
C SER A 21 3.39 -5.63 12.56
N SER A 22 3.31 -6.92 12.90
CA SER A 22 4.40 -7.87 12.70
C SER A 22 4.74 -8.09 11.23
N VAL A 23 3.71 -8.26 10.37
CA VAL A 23 3.91 -8.38 8.92
C VAL A 23 4.52 -7.11 8.34
N LEU A 24 4.02 -5.93 8.72
CA LEU A 24 4.60 -4.63 8.30
C LEU A 24 6.06 -4.51 8.73
N SER A 25 6.42 -4.99 9.92
CA SER A 25 7.81 -5.00 10.40
C SER A 25 8.71 -5.84 9.48
N VAL A 26 8.25 -7.02 9.08
CA VAL A 26 8.97 -7.86 8.10
C VAL A 26 9.14 -7.11 6.77
N MET A 27 8.08 -6.51 6.25
CA MET A 27 8.11 -5.79 4.98
C MET A 27 9.06 -4.59 5.02
N ARG A 28 9.08 -3.84 6.12
CA ARG A 28 10.03 -2.73 6.31
C ARG A 28 11.47 -3.22 6.34
N ASN A 29 11.71 -4.36 6.95
CA ASN A 29 13.06 -4.95 7.06
C ASN A 29 13.62 -5.43 5.71
N VAL A 30 12.75 -5.81 4.76
CA VAL A 30 13.16 -6.24 3.41
C VAL A 30 13.02 -5.14 2.36
N SER A 31 12.60 -3.95 2.76
CA SER A 31 12.47 -2.80 1.87
C SER A 31 13.82 -2.16 1.56
N VAL A 32 13.91 -1.60 0.36
CA VAL A 32 15.05 -0.75 -0.04
C VAL A 32 14.72 0.69 0.32
N PRO A 33 15.60 1.42 1.02
CA PRO A 33 15.36 2.80 1.42
C PRO A 33 14.97 3.69 0.24
N PHE A 34 13.96 4.55 0.46
CA PHE A 34 13.57 5.56 -0.51
C PHE A 34 14.66 6.63 -0.60
N GLY A 35 14.92 7.11 -1.84
CA GLY A 35 15.92 8.15 -2.06
C GLY A 35 17.36 7.63 -2.19
N ILE A 36 17.57 6.31 -2.23
CA ILE A 36 18.90 5.73 -2.44
C ILE A 36 19.43 5.95 -3.87
N ASN A 37 18.54 6.19 -4.84
CA ASN A 37 18.93 6.55 -6.19
C ASN A 37 19.36 8.03 -6.25
N THR A 38 20.44 8.28 -6.96
CA THR A 38 20.97 9.63 -7.20
C THR A 38 20.97 9.94 -8.70
N PRO A 39 21.19 11.20 -9.10
CA PRO A 39 21.34 11.52 -10.53
C PRO A 39 22.42 10.69 -11.23
N GLU A 40 23.49 10.34 -10.53
CA GLU A 40 24.58 9.51 -11.04
C GLU A 40 24.24 8.01 -11.06
N LYS A 41 23.24 7.60 -10.28
CA LYS A 41 22.77 6.23 -10.18
C LYS A 41 21.24 6.17 -10.26
N PRO A 42 20.64 6.60 -11.36
CA PRO A 42 19.17 6.70 -11.47
C PRO A 42 18.47 5.34 -11.61
N TYR A 43 19.22 4.30 -11.89
CA TYR A 43 18.73 2.93 -12.10
C TYR A 43 18.61 2.12 -10.81
N ILE A 44 18.99 2.67 -9.65
CA ILE A 44 18.82 1.98 -8.36
C ILE A 44 17.35 2.04 -7.97
N SER A 45 16.72 0.87 -7.90
CA SER A 45 15.33 0.75 -7.45
C SER A 45 15.22 0.95 -5.94
N SER A 46 14.14 1.61 -5.52
CA SER A 46 13.78 1.74 -4.11
C SER A 46 12.33 1.34 -3.90
N THR A 47 11.99 0.97 -2.67
CA THR A 47 10.61 0.69 -2.31
C THR A 47 9.80 2.00 -2.38
N ARG A 48 8.66 1.96 -3.07
CA ARG A 48 7.76 3.11 -3.25
C ARG A 48 6.56 3.05 -2.33
N TRP A 49 6.09 1.85 -2.05
CA TRP A 49 4.97 1.61 -1.12
C TRP A 49 5.07 0.20 -0.53
N ARG A 50 4.30 -0.03 0.51
CA ARG A 50 4.06 -1.35 1.11
C ARG A 50 2.57 -1.51 1.30
N SER A 51 2.08 -2.73 1.15
CA SER A 51 0.68 -3.04 1.44
C SER A 51 0.56 -4.37 2.16
N VAL A 52 -0.47 -4.47 3.00
CA VAL A 52 -0.83 -5.70 3.71
C VAL A 52 -2.33 -5.90 3.58
N SER A 53 -2.74 -7.09 3.20
CA SER A 53 -4.16 -7.47 3.09
C SER A 53 -4.52 -8.39 4.25
N ASP A 54 -5.31 -7.90 5.20
CA ASP A 54 -5.98 -8.74 6.19
C ASP A 54 -7.24 -9.33 5.57
N GLN A 55 -7.09 -10.52 5.01
CA GLN A 55 -8.17 -11.19 4.28
C GLN A 55 -9.31 -11.61 5.21
N LYS A 56 -9.00 -11.99 6.45
CA LYS A 56 -9.99 -12.40 7.44
C LYS A 56 -10.93 -11.25 7.82
N ASN A 57 -10.37 -10.09 8.08
CA ASN A 57 -11.13 -8.91 8.49
C ASN A 57 -11.53 -8.02 7.32
N LYS A 58 -11.05 -8.30 6.09
CA LYS A 58 -11.29 -7.52 4.86
C LYS A 58 -10.80 -6.09 4.99
N VAL A 59 -9.58 -5.92 5.50
CA VAL A 59 -8.93 -4.62 5.66
C VAL A 59 -7.66 -4.57 4.81
N TYR A 60 -7.53 -3.53 4.01
CA TYR A 60 -6.36 -3.29 3.18
C TYR A 60 -5.53 -2.15 3.77
N TYR A 61 -4.32 -2.47 4.22
CA TYR A 61 -3.36 -1.52 4.77
C TYR A 61 -2.40 -1.04 3.69
N PHE A 62 -2.07 0.23 3.70
CA PHE A 62 -1.16 0.84 2.75
C PHE A 62 -0.24 1.86 3.43
N GLU A 63 1.03 1.81 3.05
CA GLU A 63 2.07 2.71 3.53
C GLU A 63 2.86 3.24 2.32
N SER A 64 2.76 4.55 2.07
CA SER A 64 3.59 5.23 1.07
C SER A 64 4.96 5.52 1.67
N THR A 65 6.01 5.48 0.87
CA THR A 65 7.34 5.94 1.30
C THR A 65 7.50 7.46 1.21
N LEU A 66 6.52 8.16 0.63
CA LEU A 66 6.52 9.62 0.54
C LEU A 66 5.99 10.31 1.81
N THR A 67 5.34 9.55 2.69
CA THR A 67 4.76 10.06 3.93
C THR A 67 5.05 9.08 5.08
N PRO A 68 5.19 9.55 6.32
CA PRO A 68 5.46 8.67 7.46
C PRO A 68 4.20 7.96 8.00
N ASN A 69 3.08 8.07 7.31
CA ASN A 69 1.78 7.61 7.79
C ASN A 69 1.36 6.29 7.17
N LEU A 70 0.74 5.45 7.98
CA LEU A 70 0.01 4.25 7.58
C LEU A 70 -1.49 4.57 7.58
N PHE A 71 -2.18 4.14 6.54
CA PHE A 71 -3.64 4.16 6.50
C PHE A 71 -4.19 2.80 6.06
N TRP A 72 -5.50 2.61 6.23
CA TRP A 72 -6.18 1.40 5.78
C TRP A 72 -7.56 1.72 5.24
N LEU A 73 -8.08 0.78 4.47
CA LEU A 73 -9.45 0.77 3.97
C LEU A 73 -10.14 -0.48 4.52
N ASP A 74 -11.16 -0.28 5.34
CA ASP A 74 -12.08 -1.35 5.72
C ASP A 74 -13.06 -1.58 4.58
N LEU A 75 -12.85 -2.66 3.83
CA LEU A 75 -13.64 -2.97 2.63
C LEU A 75 -15.11 -3.22 2.94
N LYS A 76 -15.46 -3.55 4.18
CA LYS A 76 -16.86 -3.72 4.60
C LYS A 76 -17.63 -2.41 4.65
N LYS A 77 -16.93 -1.28 4.72
CA LYS A 77 -17.50 0.08 4.73
C LYS A 77 -17.62 0.70 3.33
N ILE A 78 -17.16 0.00 2.30
CA ILE A 78 -17.19 0.49 0.92
C ILE A 78 -18.35 -0.18 0.18
N ASP A 79 -19.16 0.62 -0.48
CA ASP A 79 -20.18 0.12 -1.38
C ASP A 79 -19.55 -0.29 -2.72
N PHE A 80 -19.59 -1.58 -3.04
CA PHE A 80 -19.10 -2.15 -4.29
C PHE A 80 -20.23 -2.43 -5.29
N SER A 81 -21.44 -1.94 -5.05
CA SER A 81 -22.52 -2.10 -6.02
C SER A 81 -22.21 -1.35 -7.33
N PRO A 82 -22.76 -1.79 -8.47
CA PRO A 82 -22.55 -1.09 -9.74
C PRO A 82 -22.98 0.39 -9.73
N LYS A 83 -23.89 0.75 -8.84
CA LYS A 83 -24.42 2.12 -8.70
C LYS A 83 -23.46 3.04 -7.89
N ALA A 84 -22.56 2.46 -7.10
CA ALA A 84 -21.64 3.24 -6.27
C ALA A 84 -20.54 3.96 -7.07
N GLY A 85 -20.39 3.59 -8.36
CA GLY A 85 -19.36 4.15 -9.22
C GLY A 85 -17.96 3.75 -8.80
N ILE A 86 -16.97 4.45 -9.33
CA ILE A 86 -15.56 4.22 -9.06
C ILE A 86 -15.06 5.28 -8.09
N LYS A 87 -14.32 4.84 -7.09
CA LYS A 87 -13.71 5.74 -6.10
C LYS A 87 -12.20 5.58 -6.11
N LYS A 88 -11.51 6.67 -5.80
CA LYS A 88 -10.04 6.71 -5.71
C LYS A 88 -9.57 7.43 -4.47
N LEU A 89 -8.36 7.09 -4.05
CA LEU A 89 -7.56 7.83 -3.09
C LEU A 89 -6.28 8.31 -3.80
N SER A 90 -6.07 9.63 -3.85
CA SER A 90 -4.87 10.18 -4.50
C SER A 90 -3.65 10.03 -3.59
N LEU A 91 -2.52 9.61 -4.16
CA LEU A 91 -1.25 9.42 -3.43
C LEU A 91 -0.06 10.09 -4.14
N THR A 92 -0.34 10.76 -5.28
CA THR A 92 0.71 11.20 -6.21
C THR A 92 1.44 12.46 -5.77
N LYS A 93 0.84 13.25 -4.90
CA LYS A 93 1.38 14.53 -4.42
C LYS A 93 1.82 14.48 -2.96
N GLY A 94 1.97 13.30 -2.39
CA GLY A 94 2.31 13.13 -0.99
C GLY A 94 1.17 13.48 -0.04
N GLU A 95 -0.08 13.24 -0.48
CA GLU A 95 -1.25 13.42 0.37
C GLU A 95 -1.13 12.53 1.62
N ILE A 96 -1.47 13.09 2.76
CA ILE A 96 -1.31 12.43 4.06
C ILE A 96 -2.66 11.84 4.49
N TYR A 97 -2.69 10.51 4.62
CA TYR A 97 -3.79 9.78 5.22
C TYR A 97 -3.26 8.97 6.40
N ALA A 98 -4.04 8.88 7.47
CA ALA A 98 -3.69 8.11 8.66
C ALA A 98 -4.93 7.41 9.22
N GLY A 99 -4.80 6.14 9.60
CA GLY A 99 -5.91 5.39 10.13
C GLY A 99 -6.91 4.96 9.06
N ASP A 100 -8.19 4.92 9.38
CA ASP A 100 -9.27 4.57 8.45
C ASP A 100 -9.51 5.69 7.44
N ALA A 101 -9.14 5.46 6.19
CA ALA A 101 -9.23 6.42 5.10
C ALA A 101 -10.44 6.19 4.15
N VAL A 102 -11.39 5.35 4.54
CA VAL A 102 -12.61 5.13 3.71
C VAL A 102 -13.35 6.43 3.44
N LYS A 103 -13.42 7.32 4.42
CA LYS A 103 -14.05 8.66 4.32
C LYS A 103 -13.35 9.60 3.33
N ASP A 104 -12.08 9.34 3.02
CA ASP A 104 -11.27 10.18 2.14
C ASP A 104 -11.34 9.74 0.68
N LEU A 105 -12.03 8.64 0.39
CA LEU A 105 -12.29 8.16 -0.96
C LEU A 105 -13.15 9.18 -1.72
N LYS A 106 -12.73 9.52 -2.93
CA LYS A 106 -13.42 10.46 -3.82
C LYS A 106 -13.90 9.77 -5.09
N ASP A 107 -15.00 10.26 -5.65
CA ASP A 107 -15.49 9.77 -6.93
C ASP A 107 -14.43 9.95 -8.03
N SER A 108 -14.38 9.02 -8.94
CA SER A 108 -13.44 9.00 -10.04
C SER A 108 -14.07 8.45 -11.29
N GLN A 109 -13.48 8.79 -12.42
CA GLN A 109 -13.76 8.12 -13.70
C GLN A 109 -12.99 6.80 -13.79
N SER A 110 -13.40 5.94 -14.70
CA SER A 110 -12.71 4.70 -15.00
C SER A 110 -11.25 4.96 -15.35
N PHE A 111 -10.39 4.08 -14.89
CA PHE A 111 -8.98 4.10 -15.27
C PHE A 111 -8.86 3.82 -16.77
N THR A 112 -8.12 4.68 -17.46
CA THR A 112 -7.79 4.49 -18.87
C THR A 112 -6.33 4.12 -18.99
N PHE A 113 -6.04 2.95 -19.58
CA PHE A 113 -4.67 2.56 -19.91
C PHE A 113 -4.11 3.48 -20.98
N LEU A 114 -2.87 3.91 -20.78
CA LEU A 114 -2.14 4.61 -21.85
C LEU A 114 -1.86 3.60 -22.97
N PHE A 115 -2.16 3.99 -24.19
CA PHE A 115 -1.73 3.21 -25.34
C PHE A 115 -0.20 3.29 -25.45
N GLU A 116 0.40 2.15 -25.77
CA GLU A 116 1.82 2.12 -26.11
C GLU A 116 2.03 2.99 -27.32
N THR A 117 2.82 4.05 -27.17
CA THR A 117 3.27 4.86 -28.32
C THR A 117 4.27 4.00 -29.08
N PRO A 118 4.04 3.70 -30.38
CA PRO A 118 5.05 3.00 -31.18
C PRO A 118 6.38 3.73 -31.06
N VAL A 119 7.40 3.02 -30.62
CA VAL A 119 8.78 3.55 -30.66
C VAL A 119 9.11 3.68 -32.12
N MET A 120 9.17 4.93 -32.62
CA MET A 120 9.64 5.22 -33.96
C MET A 120 11.17 5.05 -34.00
#